data_2532eef0922a1820762762d9abd21b83
#
_entry.id   2532eef0922a1820762762d9abd21b83
#
_cell.length_a   1.000
_cell.length_b   1.000
_cell.length_c   1.000
_cell.angle_alpha   90.00
_cell.angle_beta   90.00
_cell.angle_gamma   90.00
#
_symmetry.space_group_name_H-M   'P 1'
#
loop_
_entity.id
_entity.type
_entity.pdbx_description
1 polymer ?
#
loop_
_entity_poly.entity_id
_entity_poly.type
_entity_poly.pdbx_seq_one_letter_code
_entity_poly.pdbx_strand_id
1 'polypeptide(L)'
;MKSLRLVPLECGWLSTSASSVVAGLEGQVELPIPSWLVIHPSGQSALFDTGLHHDLVDGVAARYPLMARQFESQFHLEDRVSNRLEEIQIDPLSVDQII
;
A
#
# COMPACT_ATOMS: atom_id res chain seq x y z
N MET A 1 12.81 25.64 12.86
CA MET A 1 12.94 25.14 11.45
C MET A 1 11.88 24.07 11.22
N LYS A 2 11.15 24.19 10.14
CA LYS A 2 10.19 23.15 9.75
C LYS A 2 10.96 21.96 9.17
N SER A 3 10.45 20.77 9.43
CA SER A 3 11.03 19.53 8.93
C SER A 3 10.07 18.80 7.99
N LEU A 4 10.57 17.83 7.27
CA LEU A 4 9.74 16.92 6.49
C LEU A 4 8.81 16.15 7.42
N ARG A 5 7.59 15.94 6.97
CA ARG A 5 6.64 15.04 7.62
C ARG A 5 6.54 13.76 6.81
N LEU A 6 6.62 12.64 7.49
CA LEU A 6 6.46 11.32 6.90
C LEU A 6 5.22 10.68 7.50
N VAL A 7 4.22 10.42 6.67
CA VAL A 7 2.94 9.88 7.11
C VAL A 7 2.76 8.49 6.51
N PRO A 8 2.76 7.43 7.33
CA PRO A 8 2.48 6.09 6.84
C PRO A 8 0.99 5.91 6.57
N LEU A 9 0.68 5.22 5.47
CA LEU A 9 -0.69 4.87 5.09
C LEU A 9 -0.77 3.36 4.98
N GLU A 10 -1.74 2.76 5.64
CA GLU A 10 -1.96 1.31 5.57
C GLU A 10 -2.90 1.01 4.41
N CYS A 11 -2.38 0.32 3.38
CA CYS A 11 -3.08 0.08 2.13
C CYS A 11 -3.36 -1.41 1.89
N GLY A 12 -3.63 -2.16 2.96
CA GLY A 12 -3.96 -3.57 2.89
C GLY A 12 -2.80 -4.48 3.30
N TRP A 13 -2.98 -5.76 3.06
CA TRP A 13 -2.04 -6.81 3.48
C TRP A 13 -1.88 -7.84 2.38
N LEU A 14 -0.71 -8.47 2.33
CA LEU A 14 -0.45 -9.64 1.51
C LEU A 14 -0.19 -10.84 2.39
N SER A 15 -0.74 -11.99 2.00
CA SER A 15 -0.40 -13.28 2.60
C SER A 15 0.41 -14.09 1.59
N THR A 16 1.54 -14.60 2.01
CA THR A 16 2.43 -15.40 1.16
C THR A 16 3.17 -16.44 1.99
N SER A 17 3.83 -17.40 1.32
CA SER A 17 4.66 -18.35 2.03
C SER A 17 5.88 -17.65 2.64
N ALA A 18 6.25 -18.06 3.85
CA ALA A 18 7.40 -17.48 4.53
C ALA A 18 8.69 -17.66 3.74
N SER A 19 8.81 -18.76 2.99
CA SER A 19 9.99 -19.05 2.16
C SER A 19 10.15 -18.06 1.00
N SER A 20 9.09 -17.38 0.59
CA SER A 20 9.16 -16.35 -0.44
C SER A 20 9.80 -15.06 0.07
N VAL A 21 9.83 -14.87 1.38
CA VAL A 21 10.40 -13.69 2.02
C VAL A 21 11.80 -13.98 2.56
N VAL A 22 11.95 -15.09 3.27
CA VAL A 22 13.24 -15.52 3.81
C VAL A 22 13.43 -16.99 3.49
N ALA A 23 14.48 -17.32 2.73
CA ALA A 23 14.79 -18.68 2.33
C ALA A 23 14.92 -19.60 3.56
N GLY A 24 14.30 -20.77 3.48
CA GLY A 24 14.35 -21.76 4.54
C GLY A 24 13.31 -21.63 5.64
N LEU A 25 12.53 -20.55 5.66
CA LEU A 25 11.41 -20.44 6.59
C LEU A 25 10.18 -21.18 6.07
N GLU A 26 9.45 -21.81 6.99
CA GLU A 26 8.21 -22.51 6.71
C GLU A 26 7.00 -21.72 7.19
N GLY A 27 5.83 -22.03 6.61
CA GLY A 27 4.55 -21.46 7.00
C GLY A 27 4.15 -20.28 6.15
N GLN A 28 3.17 -19.55 6.64
CA GLN A 28 2.59 -18.37 5.97
C GLN A 28 2.95 -17.12 6.76
N VAL A 29 3.15 -16.01 6.05
CA VAL A 29 3.34 -14.69 6.65
C VAL A 29 2.35 -13.70 6.05
N GLU A 30 1.96 -12.73 6.85
CA GLU A 30 1.17 -11.60 6.42
C GLU A 30 2.06 -10.36 6.44
N LEU A 31 2.08 -9.64 5.31
CA LEU A 31 2.90 -8.45 5.14
C LEU A 31 1.99 -7.24 4.91
N PRO A 32 2.20 -6.15 5.67
CA PRO A 32 1.47 -4.92 5.41
C PRO A 32 1.92 -4.30 4.10
N ILE A 33 1.03 -3.57 3.46
CA ILE A 33 1.32 -2.82 2.24
C ILE A 33 1.25 -1.34 2.61
N PRO A 34 2.37 -0.72 2.99
CA PRO A 34 2.38 0.69 3.31
C PRO A 34 2.52 1.53 2.05
N SER A 35 1.93 2.71 2.11
CA SER A 35 2.27 3.83 1.24
C SER A 35 2.77 4.96 2.14
N TRP A 36 3.65 5.79 1.66
CA TRP A 36 4.24 6.85 2.46
C TRP A 36 3.97 8.20 1.83
N LEU A 37 3.33 9.08 2.59
CA LEU A 37 3.16 10.47 2.19
C LEU A 37 4.27 11.30 2.81
N VAL A 38 5.02 11.99 1.97
CA VAL A 38 6.09 12.89 2.41
C VAL A 38 5.63 14.31 2.15
N ILE A 39 5.62 15.12 3.18
CA ILE A 39 5.21 16.52 3.08
C ILE A 39 6.42 17.40 3.37
N HIS A 40 6.81 18.19 2.37
CA HIS A 40 7.89 19.16 2.50
C HIS A 40 7.40 20.40 3.24
N PRO A 41 8.27 21.12 3.97
CA PRO A 41 7.89 22.35 4.66
C PRO A 41 7.27 23.43 3.77
N SER A 42 7.55 23.41 2.46
CA SER A 42 6.94 24.31 1.48
C SER A 42 5.47 24.00 1.21
N GLY A 43 4.95 22.86 1.67
CA GLY A 43 3.61 22.37 1.37
C GLY A 43 3.56 21.40 0.20
N GLN A 44 4.65 21.23 -0.54
CA GLN A 44 4.71 20.21 -1.58
C GLN A 44 4.71 18.81 -0.98
N SER A 45 4.08 17.88 -1.67
CA SER A 45 3.96 16.51 -1.19
C SER A 45 4.27 15.49 -2.27
N ALA A 46 4.76 14.33 -1.82
CA ALA A 46 5.02 13.19 -2.67
C ALA A 46 4.47 11.94 -2.01
N LEU A 47 3.89 11.07 -2.82
CA LEU A 47 3.42 9.76 -2.38
C LEU A 47 4.42 8.71 -2.86
N PHE A 48 4.99 7.99 -1.92
CA PHE A 48 5.90 6.89 -2.21
C PHE A 48 5.12 5.58 -2.12
N ASP A 49 5.04 4.86 -3.24
CA ASP A 49 4.19 3.69 -3.41
C ASP A 49 2.69 4.06 -3.38
N THR A 50 1.88 3.34 -4.12
CA THR A 50 0.45 3.61 -4.26
C THR A 50 -0.45 2.51 -3.73
N GLY A 51 0.13 1.49 -3.10
CA GLY A 51 -0.64 0.35 -2.62
C GLY A 51 -1.14 -0.53 -3.76
N LEU A 52 -2.23 -1.23 -3.50
CA LEU A 52 -2.81 -2.17 -4.45
C LEU A 52 -3.88 -1.51 -5.32
N HIS A 53 -4.01 -2.03 -6.53
CA HIS A 53 -5.06 -1.62 -7.44
C HIS A 53 -6.43 -2.05 -6.91
N HIS A 54 -7.46 -1.22 -7.11
CA HIS A 54 -8.80 -1.50 -6.60
C HIS A 54 -9.41 -2.79 -7.14
N ASP A 55 -8.97 -3.27 -8.30
CA ASP A 55 -9.46 -4.54 -8.85
C ASP A 55 -9.10 -5.75 -7.99
N LEU A 56 -8.11 -5.61 -7.09
CA LEU A 56 -7.70 -6.69 -6.20
C LEU A 56 -8.64 -6.87 -4.99
N VAL A 57 -9.66 -6.04 -4.87
CA VAL A 57 -10.68 -6.19 -3.81
C VAL A 57 -11.38 -7.55 -3.87
N ASP A 58 -11.52 -8.10 -5.07
CA ASP A 58 -12.12 -9.43 -5.30
C ASP A 58 -11.12 -10.58 -5.21
N GLY A 59 -9.89 -10.28 -4.78
CA GLY A 59 -8.81 -11.25 -4.66
C GLY A 59 -7.85 -11.24 -5.84
N VAL A 60 -6.64 -11.76 -5.61
CA VAL A 60 -5.59 -11.77 -6.63
C VAL A 60 -5.99 -12.62 -7.83
N ALA A 61 -6.65 -13.76 -7.59
CA ALA A 61 -7.03 -14.68 -8.65
C ALA A 61 -8.01 -14.08 -9.66
N ALA A 62 -8.83 -13.13 -9.24
CA ALA A 62 -9.82 -12.48 -10.11
C ALA A 62 -9.15 -11.70 -11.24
N ARG A 63 -7.96 -11.12 -10.99
CA ARG A 63 -7.23 -10.30 -11.96
C ARG A 63 -5.93 -10.95 -12.42
N TYR A 64 -5.22 -11.59 -11.52
CA TYR A 64 -3.89 -12.16 -11.78
C TYR A 64 -3.85 -13.62 -11.31
N PRO A 65 -4.48 -14.54 -12.05
CA PRO A 65 -4.61 -15.93 -11.59
C PRO A 65 -3.26 -16.64 -11.39
N LEU A 66 -2.24 -16.29 -12.16
CA LEU A 66 -0.91 -16.88 -11.98
C LEU A 66 -0.22 -16.36 -10.71
N MET A 67 -0.41 -15.10 -10.37
CA MET A 67 0.17 -14.53 -9.15
C MET A 67 -0.52 -15.06 -7.90
N ALA A 68 -1.78 -15.47 -7.99
CA ALA A 68 -2.52 -16.04 -6.88
C ALA A 68 -1.91 -17.34 -6.34
N ARG A 69 -1.02 -17.96 -7.10
CA ARG A 69 -0.27 -19.15 -6.63
C ARG A 69 0.83 -18.76 -5.63
N GLN A 70 1.26 -17.51 -5.60
CA GLN A 70 2.37 -17.05 -4.77
C GLN A 70 1.91 -16.21 -3.59
N PHE A 71 0.85 -15.44 -3.76
CA PHE A 71 0.35 -14.61 -2.68
C PHE A 71 -1.15 -14.37 -2.84
N GLU A 72 -1.78 -14.01 -1.73
CA GLU A 72 -3.17 -13.54 -1.68
C GLU A 72 -3.20 -12.18 -1.01
N SER A 73 -4.16 -11.35 -1.39
CA SER A 73 -4.30 -10.02 -0.83
C SER A 73 -5.48 -9.97 0.15
N GLN A 74 -5.31 -9.23 1.23
CA GLN A 74 -6.38 -8.78 2.11
C GLN A 74 -6.55 -7.29 1.86
N PHE A 75 -7.47 -6.96 0.97
CA PHE A 75 -7.63 -5.61 0.46
C PHE A 75 -9.11 -5.29 0.30
N HIS A 76 -9.53 -4.23 0.94
CA HIS A 76 -10.89 -3.68 0.84
C HIS A 76 -10.82 -2.32 0.15
N LEU A 77 -11.99 -1.83 -0.30
CA LEU A 77 -12.01 -0.51 -0.96
C LEU A 77 -11.50 0.60 -0.04
N GLU A 78 -11.70 0.48 1.27
CA GLU A 78 -11.20 1.43 2.26
C GLU A 78 -9.67 1.47 2.32
N ASP A 79 -9.01 0.40 1.88
CA ASP A 79 -7.54 0.31 1.90
C ASP A 79 -6.88 1.02 0.72
N ARG A 80 -7.67 1.52 -0.24
CA ARG A 80 -7.10 2.30 -1.34
C ARG A 80 -6.38 3.52 -0.80
N VAL A 81 -5.24 3.83 -1.40
CA VAL A 81 -4.43 4.97 -0.97
C VAL A 81 -5.23 6.28 -1.00
N SER A 82 -6.11 6.46 -1.98
CA SER A 82 -6.97 7.64 -2.05
C SER A 82 -7.88 7.77 -0.83
N ASN A 83 -8.46 6.66 -0.37
CA ASN A 83 -9.29 6.66 0.82
C ASN A 83 -8.48 6.95 2.09
N ARG A 84 -7.27 6.38 2.18
CA ARG A 84 -6.39 6.64 3.33
C ARG A 84 -5.98 8.11 3.40
N LEU A 85 -5.74 8.74 2.25
CA LEU A 85 -5.46 10.18 2.19
C LEU A 85 -6.66 11.00 2.65
N GLU A 86 -7.85 10.66 2.18
CA GLU A 86 -9.08 11.36 2.57
C GLU A 86 -9.36 11.25 4.07
N GLU A 87 -9.08 10.10 4.69
CA GLU A 87 -9.24 9.90 6.13
C GLU A 87 -8.40 10.88 6.96
N ILE A 88 -7.26 11.29 6.46
CA ILE A 88 -6.38 12.26 7.10
C ILE A 88 -6.56 13.68 6.54
N GLN A 89 -7.68 13.90 5.85
CA GLN A 89 -8.08 15.20 5.30
C GLN A 89 -7.12 15.76 4.25
N ILE A 90 -6.54 14.86 3.45
CA ILE A 90 -5.70 15.24 2.31
C ILE A 90 -6.42 14.84 1.03
N ASP A 91 -6.65 15.82 0.16
CA ASP A 91 -7.21 15.57 -1.16
C ASP A 91 -6.18 14.80 -2.00
N PRO A 92 -6.53 13.62 -2.52
CA PRO A 92 -5.60 12.85 -3.36
C PRO A 92 -5.08 13.63 -4.56
N LEU A 93 -5.89 14.55 -5.09
CA LEU A 93 -5.49 15.38 -6.23
C LEU A 93 -4.49 16.48 -5.85
N SER A 94 -4.29 16.74 -4.56
CA SER A 94 -3.32 17.73 -4.08
C SER A 94 -1.91 17.19 -3.96
N VAL A 95 -1.72 15.88 -4.12
CA VAL A 95 -0.40 15.25 -4.09
C VAL A 95 0.36 15.65 -5.36
N ASP A 96 1.55 16.23 -5.20
CA ASP A 96 2.30 16.78 -6.32
C ASP A 96 3.03 15.74 -7.13
N GLN A 97 3.53 14.68 -6.48
CA GLN A 97 4.34 13.65 -7.13
C GLN A 97 3.97 12.26 -6.60
N ILE A 98 4.08 11.28 -7.47
CA ILE A 98 3.98 9.86 -7.13
C ILE A 98 5.27 9.17 -7.56
N ILE A 99 5.85 8.46 -6.64
CA ILE A 99 7.12 7.76 -6.88
C ILE A 99 6.90 6.25 -6.81
#